data_57fb68abb6654b82f887334f1c29ab81
#
_entry.id   57fb68abb6654b82f887334f1c29ab81
#
_cell.length_a   1.000
_cell.length_b   1.000
_cell.length_c   1.000
_cell.angle_alpha   90.00
_cell.angle_beta   90.00
_cell.angle_gamma   90.00
#
_symmetry.space_group_name_H-M   'P 1'
#
loop_
_entity.id
_entity.type
_entity.pdbx_description
1 polymer ?
#
loop_
_entity_poly.entity_id
_entity_poly.type
_entity_poly.pdbx_seq_one_letter_code
_entity_poly.pdbx_strand_id
1 'polypeptide(L)'
;MSQKQTPNYLFPLIIVFIVCFLIGFITTMNNSMIEFCKEAFKLTDTQGQLVNTFFYGAYFFSIPFAMMMSKIGYKATLVLGLTVVGIGFIANNLGVTAALGTANVYTVFLCCMSIVALGVVMLQLVANPYVMVLGKPESGAFRMTLSQALNSVATTVAPIFITTVIIAGKPKLPENVPGPFLMLGIFALVIAAILFFIKLPDPDMDKKEDEGAAVADAQQYKSSVFKYPHVWFGALAIAMYMGLEIGIPSMLPAYWKCC
;
A
#
# COMPACT_ATOMS: atom_id res chain seq x y z
N MET A 1 6.03 26.38 36.13
CA MET A 1 5.12 25.78 35.11
C MET A 1 5.90 25.71 33.81
N SER A 2 6.50 24.58 33.50
CA SER A 2 7.21 24.36 32.24
C SER A 2 6.17 24.16 31.15
N GLN A 3 6.11 25.06 30.19
CA GLN A 3 5.28 24.86 28.98
C GLN A 3 5.86 23.63 28.25
N LYS A 4 5.19 22.48 28.35
CA LYS A 4 5.39 21.37 27.44
C LYS A 4 5.15 21.90 26.02
N GLN A 5 6.20 22.14 25.26
CA GLN A 5 6.12 22.46 23.85
C GLN A 5 5.28 21.37 23.20
N THR A 6 4.12 21.73 22.64
CA THR A 6 3.29 20.82 21.87
C THR A 6 4.13 20.32 20.68
N PRO A 7 4.36 19.01 20.55
CA PRO A 7 5.16 18.49 19.45
C PRO A 7 4.56 18.95 18.12
N ASN A 8 5.41 19.43 17.23
CA ASN A 8 4.94 19.88 15.91
C ASN A 8 4.66 18.64 15.03
N TYR A 9 3.41 18.19 15.00
CA TYR A 9 2.95 17.04 14.22
C TYR A 9 2.77 17.31 12.74
N LEU A 10 2.94 18.57 12.27
CA LEU A 10 2.67 18.95 10.89
C LEU A 10 3.57 18.20 9.90
N PHE A 11 4.86 18.16 10.18
CA PHE A 11 5.84 17.51 9.31
C PHE A 11 5.66 15.98 9.24
N PRO A 12 5.53 15.24 10.35
CA PRO A 12 5.16 13.84 10.35
C PRO A 12 3.87 13.56 9.56
N LEU A 13 2.86 14.40 9.72
CA LEU A 13 1.57 14.25 9.06
C LEU A 13 1.68 14.39 7.52
N ILE A 14 2.45 15.38 7.04
CA ILE A 14 2.70 15.56 5.60
C ILE A 14 3.33 14.30 5.00
N ILE A 15 4.30 13.72 5.69
CA ILE A 15 4.97 12.52 5.20
C ILE A 15 4.01 11.33 5.12
N VAL A 16 3.18 11.14 6.15
CA VAL A 16 2.18 10.05 6.12
C VAL A 16 1.15 10.29 5.02
N PHE A 17 0.78 11.52 4.72
CA PHE A 17 -0.08 11.85 3.58
C PHE A 17 0.58 11.51 2.23
N ILE A 18 1.89 11.74 2.09
CA ILE A 18 2.65 11.31 0.90
C ILE A 18 2.63 9.78 0.79
N VAL A 19 2.77 9.06 1.90
CA VAL A 19 2.67 7.60 1.91
C VAL A 19 1.27 7.13 1.50
N CYS A 20 0.21 7.77 2.01
CA CYS A 20 -1.18 7.47 1.61
C CYS A 20 -1.41 7.71 0.10
N PHE A 21 -0.85 8.79 -0.44
CA PHE A 21 -0.88 9.06 -1.88
C PHE A 21 -0.15 7.96 -2.65
N LEU A 22 1.05 7.56 -2.23
CA LEU A 22 1.82 6.48 -2.87
C LEU A 22 1.08 5.15 -2.86
N ILE A 23 0.43 4.80 -1.77
CA ILE A 23 -0.36 3.56 -1.66
C ILE A 23 -1.46 3.55 -2.73
N GLY A 24 -2.25 4.64 -2.83
CA GLY A 24 -3.30 4.76 -3.85
C GLY A 24 -2.75 4.74 -5.27
N PHE A 25 -1.63 5.40 -5.50
CA PHE A 25 -0.96 5.43 -6.80
C PHE A 25 -0.51 4.03 -7.22
N ILE A 26 0.19 3.28 -6.36
CA ILE A 26 0.72 1.95 -6.66
C ILE A 26 -0.40 0.94 -6.88
N THR A 27 -1.44 0.95 -6.04
CA THR A 27 -2.58 0.03 -6.18
C THR A 27 -3.34 0.25 -7.48
N THR A 28 -3.59 1.50 -7.84
CA THR A 28 -4.31 1.82 -9.09
C THR A 28 -3.43 1.58 -10.31
N MET A 29 -2.13 1.85 -10.20
CA MET A 29 -1.17 1.53 -11.25
C MET A 29 -1.15 0.03 -11.53
N ASN A 30 -1.17 -0.82 -10.50
CA ASN A 30 -1.26 -2.27 -10.66
C ASN A 30 -2.49 -2.67 -11.49
N ASN A 31 -3.67 -2.16 -11.16
CA ASN A 31 -4.90 -2.44 -11.90
C ASN A 31 -4.82 -1.97 -13.37
N SER A 32 -4.30 -0.77 -13.61
CA SER A 32 -4.18 -0.20 -14.95
C SER A 32 -3.13 -0.92 -15.81
N MET A 33 -2.13 -1.57 -15.18
CA MET A 33 -1.10 -2.34 -15.89
C MET A 33 -1.61 -3.68 -16.46
N ILE A 34 -2.77 -4.17 -16.01
CA ILE A 34 -3.30 -5.46 -16.47
C ILE A 34 -3.48 -5.48 -18.00
N GLU A 35 -4.13 -4.46 -18.56
CA GLU A 35 -4.34 -4.37 -20.00
C GLU A 35 -3.01 -4.25 -20.76
N PHE A 36 -2.06 -3.49 -20.24
CA PHE A 36 -0.74 -3.39 -20.82
C PHE A 36 0.00 -4.74 -20.79
N CYS A 37 -0.03 -5.44 -19.66
CA CYS A 37 0.59 -6.76 -19.53
C CYS A 37 -0.05 -7.79 -20.48
N LYS A 38 -1.38 -7.76 -20.63
CA LYS A 38 -2.09 -8.66 -21.55
C LYS A 38 -1.56 -8.50 -22.98
N GLU A 39 -1.41 -7.28 -23.45
CA GLU A 39 -0.92 -7.02 -24.81
C GLU A 39 0.60 -7.29 -24.92
N ALA A 40 1.39 -6.82 -23.96
CA ALA A 40 2.86 -6.95 -23.99
C ALA A 40 3.32 -8.41 -23.93
N PHE A 41 2.69 -9.23 -23.09
CA PHE A 41 3.05 -10.64 -22.91
C PHE A 41 2.14 -11.60 -23.70
N LYS A 42 1.19 -11.08 -24.50
CA LYS A 42 0.21 -11.87 -25.28
C LYS A 42 -0.57 -12.86 -24.42
N LEU A 43 -1.10 -12.37 -23.29
CA LEU A 43 -1.80 -13.18 -22.31
C LEU A 43 -3.29 -13.29 -22.63
N THR A 44 -3.89 -14.39 -22.17
CA THR A 44 -5.35 -14.52 -22.08
C THR A 44 -5.90 -13.63 -20.96
N ASP A 45 -7.23 -13.36 -20.99
CA ASP A 45 -7.89 -12.56 -19.95
C ASP A 45 -7.67 -13.14 -18.55
N THR A 46 -7.78 -14.46 -18.41
CA THR A 46 -7.53 -15.17 -17.15
C THR A 46 -6.09 -15.01 -16.65
N GLN A 47 -5.13 -15.12 -17.57
CA GLN A 47 -3.73 -14.91 -17.24
C GLN A 47 -3.44 -13.46 -16.83
N GLY A 48 -4.05 -12.47 -17.49
CA GLY A 48 -3.92 -11.06 -17.12
C GLY A 48 -4.40 -10.79 -15.69
N GLN A 49 -5.47 -11.45 -15.24
CA GLN A 49 -5.98 -11.31 -13.87
C GLN A 49 -5.07 -11.93 -12.79
N LEU A 50 -4.09 -12.75 -13.16
CA LEU A 50 -3.08 -13.23 -12.20
C LEU A 50 -2.30 -12.06 -11.57
N VAL A 51 -2.12 -10.95 -12.26
CA VAL A 51 -1.50 -9.74 -11.70
C VAL A 51 -2.23 -9.30 -10.44
N ASN A 52 -3.57 -9.22 -10.48
CA ASN A 52 -4.40 -8.92 -9.34
C ASN A 52 -4.34 -10.01 -8.26
N THR A 53 -4.40 -11.27 -8.66
CA THR A 53 -4.35 -12.40 -7.73
C THR A 53 -3.05 -12.41 -6.93
N PHE A 54 -1.92 -12.20 -7.58
CA PHE A 54 -0.62 -12.15 -6.92
C PHE A 54 -0.46 -10.88 -6.06
N PHE A 55 -0.96 -9.74 -6.53
CA PHE A 55 -0.89 -8.49 -5.78
C PHE A 55 -1.77 -8.53 -4.53
N TYR A 56 -3.06 -8.85 -4.68
CA TYR A 56 -3.98 -8.90 -3.54
C TYR A 56 -3.79 -10.15 -2.67
N GLY A 57 -3.20 -11.22 -3.19
CA GLY A 57 -2.78 -12.38 -2.42
C GLY A 57 -1.82 -12.06 -1.27
N ALA A 58 -1.04 -10.98 -1.40
CA ALA A 58 -0.17 -10.49 -0.32
C ALA A 58 -0.92 -10.11 0.97
N TYR A 59 -2.23 -9.80 0.88
CA TYR A 59 -3.05 -9.46 2.05
C TYR A 59 -3.26 -10.64 3.01
N PHE A 60 -3.02 -11.89 2.59
CA PHE A 60 -2.95 -13.03 3.52
C PHE A 60 -1.89 -12.83 4.60
N PHE A 61 -0.84 -12.08 4.30
CA PHE A 61 0.22 -11.76 5.25
C PHE A 61 -0.09 -10.56 6.15
N SER A 62 -1.29 -9.98 6.08
CA SER A 62 -1.70 -8.82 6.89
C SER A 62 -1.64 -9.11 8.39
N ILE A 63 -2.06 -10.30 8.83
CA ILE A 63 -2.04 -10.69 10.26
C ILE A 63 -0.60 -10.76 10.81
N PRO A 64 0.35 -11.53 10.21
CA PRO A 64 1.74 -11.49 10.60
C PRO A 64 2.34 -10.08 10.64
N PHE A 65 2.03 -9.24 9.65
CA PHE A 65 2.55 -7.88 9.60
C PHE A 65 1.95 -6.98 10.69
N ALA A 66 0.67 -7.13 11.03
CA ALA A 66 0.05 -6.43 12.15
C ALA A 66 0.71 -6.82 13.49
N MET A 67 1.01 -8.11 13.68
CA MET A 67 1.75 -8.59 14.85
C MET A 67 3.18 -8.06 14.89
N MET A 68 3.84 -7.93 13.75
CA MET A 68 5.17 -7.34 13.65
C MET A 68 5.12 -5.84 13.99
N MET A 69 4.14 -5.11 13.42
CA MET A 69 3.93 -3.68 13.69
C MET A 69 3.78 -3.40 15.20
N SER A 70 3.03 -4.24 15.92
CA SER A 70 2.84 -4.08 17.37
C SER A 70 4.13 -4.27 18.19
N LYS A 71 5.16 -4.88 17.60
CA LYS A 71 6.48 -5.07 18.25
C LYS A 71 7.50 -4.01 17.89
N ILE A 72 7.54 -3.60 16.63
CA ILE A 72 8.57 -2.68 16.09
C ILE A 72 8.09 -1.23 15.97
N GLY A 73 6.78 -0.97 16.16
CA GLY A 73 6.16 0.36 16.11
C GLY A 73 5.83 0.85 14.71
N TYR A 74 5.13 1.98 14.65
CA TYR A 74 4.63 2.57 13.40
C TYR A 74 5.75 3.02 12.47
N LYS A 75 6.74 3.77 13.00
CA LYS A 75 7.85 4.32 12.21
C LYS A 75 8.64 3.21 11.51
N ALA A 76 9.08 2.20 12.27
CA ALA A 76 9.90 1.13 11.72
C ALA A 76 9.14 0.35 10.64
N THR A 77 7.84 0.12 10.84
CA THR A 77 7.00 -0.57 9.85
C THR A 77 6.81 0.26 8.58
N LEU A 78 6.67 1.61 8.68
CA LEU A 78 6.61 2.49 7.51
C LEU A 78 7.91 2.43 6.69
N VAL A 79 9.05 2.58 7.36
CA VAL A 79 10.37 2.52 6.70
C VAL A 79 10.58 1.15 6.03
N LEU A 80 10.22 0.08 6.73
CA LEU A 80 10.38 -1.28 6.22
C LEU A 80 9.44 -1.53 5.03
N GLY A 81 8.18 -1.09 5.10
CA GLY A 81 7.22 -1.19 3.99
C GLY A 81 7.69 -0.45 2.74
N LEU A 82 8.15 0.81 2.89
CA LEU A 82 8.70 1.59 1.77
C LEU A 82 9.96 0.95 1.19
N THR A 83 10.83 0.39 2.04
CA THR A 83 12.04 -0.30 1.59
C THR A 83 11.69 -1.55 0.78
N VAL A 84 10.73 -2.35 1.25
CA VAL A 84 10.25 -3.54 0.53
C VAL A 84 9.62 -3.15 -0.82
N VAL A 85 8.79 -2.10 -0.86
CA VAL A 85 8.24 -1.56 -2.12
C VAL A 85 9.35 -1.14 -3.07
N GLY A 86 10.33 -0.38 -2.58
CA GLY A 86 11.44 0.11 -3.39
C GLY A 86 12.30 -1.02 -3.96
N ILE A 87 12.67 -1.99 -3.13
CA ILE A 87 13.41 -3.18 -3.55
C ILE A 87 12.57 -4.00 -4.55
N GLY A 88 11.29 -4.17 -4.30
CA GLY A 88 10.38 -4.90 -5.20
C GLY A 88 10.32 -4.28 -6.60
N PHE A 89 10.24 -2.95 -6.70
CA PHE A 89 10.27 -2.25 -8.00
C PHE A 89 11.63 -2.31 -8.69
N ILE A 90 12.74 -2.20 -7.96
CA ILE A 90 14.08 -2.37 -8.52
C ILE A 90 14.27 -3.82 -8.99
N ALA A 91 13.85 -4.79 -8.19
CA ALA A 91 13.87 -6.20 -8.57
C ALA A 91 13.01 -6.48 -9.80
N ASN A 92 11.86 -5.80 -9.93
CA ASN A 92 11.02 -5.88 -11.13
C ASN A 92 11.77 -5.37 -12.36
N ASN A 93 12.43 -4.22 -12.26
CA ASN A 93 13.22 -3.67 -13.36
C ASN A 93 14.34 -4.63 -13.78
N LEU A 94 15.17 -5.05 -12.84
CA LEU A 94 16.31 -5.94 -13.12
C LEU A 94 15.85 -7.33 -13.56
N GLY A 95 14.85 -7.91 -12.88
CA GLY A 95 14.36 -9.25 -13.15
C GLY A 95 13.68 -9.36 -14.51
N VAL A 96 12.80 -8.43 -14.85
CA VAL A 96 12.13 -8.42 -16.16
C VAL A 96 13.15 -8.18 -17.28
N THR A 97 14.09 -7.23 -17.10
CA THR A 97 15.13 -6.97 -18.10
C THR A 97 16.02 -8.19 -18.33
N ALA A 98 16.42 -8.89 -17.27
CA ALA A 98 17.21 -10.12 -17.37
C ALA A 98 16.45 -11.30 -17.97
N ALA A 99 15.13 -11.33 -17.79
CA ALA A 99 14.27 -12.40 -18.31
C ALA A 99 13.74 -12.12 -19.74
N LEU A 100 14.08 -10.97 -20.34
CA LEU A 100 13.66 -10.65 -21.71
C LEU A 100 14.09 -11.75 -22.69
N GLY A 101 13.17 -12.16 -23.54
CA GLY A 101 13.40 -13.25 -24.51
C GLY A 101 13.24 -14.66 -23.93
N THR A 102 12.97 -14.82 -22.65
CA THR A 102 12.66 -16.11 -22.02
C THR A 102 11.14 -16.33 -21.88
N ALA A 103 10.71 -17.58 -21.85
CA ALA A 103 9.30 -17.91 -21.59
C ALA A 103 8.83 -17.50 -20.18
N ASN A 104 9.73 -17.23 -19.26
CA ASN A 104 9.45 -17.00 -17.84
C ASN A 104 9.34 -15.50 -17.46
N VAL A 105 9.47 -14.57 -18.41
CA VAL A 105 9.47 -13.12 -18.15
C VAL A 105 8.22 -12.67 -17.39
N TYR A 106 7.06 -13.20 -17.72
CA TYR A 106 5.82 -12.88 -17.02
C TYR A 106 5.78 -13.41 -15.58
N THR A 107 6.29 -14.62 -15.35
CA THR A 107 6.37 -15.19 -13.99
C THR A 107 7.31 -14.36 -13.10
N VAL A 108 8.44 -13.92 -13.64
CA VAL A 108 9.37 -13.03 -12.92
C VAL A 108 8.68 -11.71 -12.56
N PHE A 109 7.95 -11.12 -13.51
CA PHE A 109 7.15 -9.93 -13.25
C PHE A 109 6.16 -10.13 -12.11
N LEU A 110 5.37 -11.23 -12.10
CA LEU A 110 4.41 -11.54 -11.05
C LEU A 110 5.07 -11.70 -9.68
N CYS A 111 6.19 -12.41 -9.61
CA CYS A 111 6.93 -12.60 -8.36
C CYS A 111 7.44 -11.26 -7.80
N CYS A 112 8.00 -10.40 -8.64
CA CYS A 112 8.45 -9.09 -8.22
C CYS A 112 7.30 -8.19 -7.77
N MET A 113 6.16 -8.22 -8.47
CA MET A 113 4.96 -7.48 -8.06
C MET A 113 4.38 -7.99 -6.74
N SER A 114 4.53 -9.28 -6.42
CA SER A 114 4.15 -9.82 -5.10
C SER A 114 5.00 -9.23 -3.98
N ILE A 115 6.30 -9.02 -4.21
CA ILE A 115 7.17 -8.35 -3.23
C ILE A 115 6.72 -6.90 -3.01
N VAL A 116 6.40 -6.17 -4.08
CA VAL A 116 5.84 -4.81 -3.97
C VAL A 116 4.55 -4.82 -3.15
N ALA A 117 3.66 -5.77 -3.42
CA ALA A 117 2.39 -5.91 -2.73
C ALA A 117 2.56 -6.17 -1.22
N LEU A 118 3.53 -6.99 -0.81
CA LEU A 118 3.85 -7.19 0.61
C LEU A 118 4.23 -5.86 1.29
N GLY A 119 5.05 -5.04 0.63
CA GLY A 119 5.38 -3.70 1.14
C GLY A 119 4.17 -2.78 1.22
N VAL A 120 3.29 -2.79 0.21
CA VAL A 120 2.05 -1.99 0.20
C VAL A 120 1.11 -2.41 1.34
N VAL A 121 0.95 -3.70 1.61
CA VAL A 121 0.16 -4.21 2.75
C VAL A 121 0.71 -3.68 4.08
N MET A 122 2.04 -3.71 4.27
CA MET A 122 2.67 -3.13 5.47
C MET A 122 2.37 -1.64 5.61
N LEU A 123 2.48 -0.89 4.52
CA LEU A 123 2.18 0.56 4.52
C LEU A 123 0.72 0.84 4.86
N GLN A 124 -0.23 0.10 4.30
CA GLN A 124 -1.66 0.28 4.56
C GLN A 124 -2.05 -0.03 6.00
N LEU A 125 -1.45 -1.07 6.60
CA LEU A 125 -1.68 -1.41 7.99
C LEU A 125 -1.28 -0.30 8.95
N VAL A 126 -0.21 0.46 8.60
CA VAL A 126 0.32 1.53 9.45
C VAL A 126 -0.30 2.88 9.14
N ALA A 127 -0.45 3.24 7.86
CA ALA A 127 -0.79 4.61 7.45
C ALA A 127 -2.12 5.07 8.04
N ASN A 128 -3.16 4.24 7.99
CA ASN A 128 -4.49 4.59 8.47
C ASN A 128 -4.55 4.85 9.98
N PRO A 129 -4.13 3.93 10.86
CA PRO A 129 -4.15 4.19 12.30
C PRO A 129 -3.17 5.31 12.68
N TYR A 130 -2.04 5.42 12.00
CA TYR A 130 -1.05 6.44 12.33
C TYR A 130 -1.53 7.86 12.04
N VAL A 131 -2.24 8.09 10.94
CA VAL A 131 -2.91 9.38 10.65
C VAL A 131 -3.87 9.78 11.78
N MET A 132 -4.59 8.83 12.36
CA MET A 132 -5.54 9.12 13.45
C MET A 132 -4.84 9.48 14.76
N VAL A 133 -3.70 8.86 15.04
CA VAL A 133 -2.96 9.05 16.31
C VAL A 133 -2.05 10.28 16.27
N LEU A 134 -1.58 10.71 15.08
CA LEU A 134 -0.75 11.89 14.90
C LEU A 134 -1.54 13.18 15.12
N GLY A 135 -1.47 13.77 16.31
CA GLY A 135 -2.04 15.08 16.67
C GLY A 135 -3.25 15.00 17.60
N LYS A 136 -4.05 16.07 17.67
CA LYS A 136 -5.17 16.18 18.59
C LYS A 136 -6.30 15.19 18.24
N PRO A 137 -6.90 14.49 19.22
CA PRO A 137 -7.98 13.53 18.97
C PRO A 137 -9.17 14.11 18.21
N GLU A 138 -9.55 15.37 18.50
CA GLU A 138 -10.72 16.04 17.89
C GLU A 138 -10.58 16.20 16.38
N SER A 139 -9.37 16.27 15.84
CA SER A 139 -9.11 16.40 14.41
C SER A 139 -8.77 15.06 13.72
N GLY A 140 -8.86 13.94 14.43
CA GLY A 140 -8.52 12.61 13.91
C GLY A 140 -9.34 12.22 12.69
N ALA A 141 -10.67 12.38 12.75
CA ALA A 141 -11.57 12.09 11.66
C ALA A 141 -11.30 12.97 10.41
N PHE A 142 -11.03 14.26 10.60
CA PHE A 142 -10.67 15.16 9.50
C PHE A 142 -9.38 14.73 8.79
N ARG A 143 -8.32 14.38 9.56
CA ARG A 143 -7.05 13.90 9.01
C ARG A 143 -7.23 12.58 8.23
N MET A 144 -8.05 11.68 8.76
CA MET A 144 -8.37 10.43 8.06
C MET A 144 -9.09 10.70 6.74
N THR A 145 -10.10 11.56 6.73
CA THR A 145 -10.82 11.94 5.50
C THR A 145 -9.89 12.61 4.49
N LEU A 146 -8.99 13.48 4.94
CA LEU A 146 -8.01 14.13 4.09
C LEU A 146 -7.01 13.12 3.49
N SER A 147 -6.57 12.13 4.26
CA SER A 147 -5.70 11.06 3.75
C SER A 147 -6.39 10.23 2.65
N GLN A 148 -7.68 9.92 2.82
CA GLN A 148 -8.46 9.23 1.80
C GLN A 148 -8.70 10.10 0.56
N ALA A 149 -8.91 11.39 0.72
CA ALA A 149 -9.01 12.32 -0.41
C ALA A 149 -7.70 12.35 -1.23
N LEU A 150 -6.54 12.41 -0.58
CA LEU A 150 -5.25 12.34 -1.25
C LEU A 150 -5.02 10.99 -1.95
N ASN A 151 -5.45 9.89 -1.32
CA ASN A 151 -5.45 8.58 -1.94
C ASN A 151 -6.31 8.58 -3.22
N SER A 152 -7.50 9.19 -3.20
CA SER A 152 -8.39 9.30 -4.37
C SER A 152 -7.79 10.16 -5.49
N VAL A 153 -7.07 11.24 -5.16
CA VAL A 153 -6.31 12.00 -6.16
C VAL A 153 -5.26 11.11 -6.81
N ALA A 154 -4.55 10.31 -6.03
CA ALA A 154 -3.55 9.37 -6.55
C ALA A 154 -4.15 8.35 -7.52
N THR A 155 -5.35 7.82 -7.22
CA THR A 155 -6.05 6.88 -8.10
C THR A 155 -6.44 7.49 -9.45
N THR A 156 -6.68 8.80 -9.49
CA THR A 156 -6.95 9.53 -10.73
C THR A 156 -5.66 9.80 -11.52
N VAL A 157 -4.57 10.14 -10.82
CA VAL A 157 -3.29 10.47 -11.47
C VAL A 157 -2.58 9.23 -12.02
N ALA A 158 -2.69 8.07 -11.37
CA ALA A 158 -1.98 6.87 -11.76
C ALA A 158 -2.27 6.40 -13.20
N PRO A 159 -3.52 6.29 -13.70
CA PRO A 159 -3.80 5.94 -15.10
C PRO A 159 -3.23 6.96 -16.09
N ILE A 160 -3.28 8.26 -15.75
CA ILE A 160 -2.72 9.33 -16.58
C ILE A 160 -1.21 9.14 -16.70
N PHE A 161 -0.52 8.86 -15.60
CA PHE A 161 0.91 8.58 -15.59
C PHE A 161 1.25 7.38 -16.47
N ILE A 162 0.49 6.29 -16.39
CA ILE A 162 0.71 5.10 -17.23
C ILE A 162 0.55 5.45 -18.69
N THR A 163 -0.52 6.13 -19.06
CA THR A 163 -0.79 6.48 -20.47
C THR A 163 0.22 7.44 -21.04
N THR A 164 0.70 8.41 -20.24
CA THR A 164 1.65 9.44 -20.71
C THR A 164 3.11 9.01 -20.64
N VAL A 165 3.50 8.22 -19.65
CA VAL A 165 4.92 7.87 -19.40
C VAL A 165 5.26 6.49 -19.95
N ILE A 166 4.36 5.51 -19.79
CA ILE A 166 4.61 4.12 -20.19
C ILE A 166 4.17 3.89 -21.63
N ILE A 167 2.97 4.35 -21.99
CA ILE A 167 2.32 4.01 -23.28
C ILE A 167 2.61 5.07 -24.34
N ALA A 168 2.87 6.34 -23.98
CA ALA A 168 3.00 7.44 -24.93
C ALA A 168 4.03 7.18 -26.05
N GLY A 169 3.53 6.85 -27.24
CA GLY A 169 4.35 6.67 -28.43
C GLY A 169 5.26 5.45 -28.46
N LYS A 170 5.19 4.58 -27.46
CA LYS A 170 6.01 3.36 -27.39
C LYS A 170 5.16 2.13 -27.72
N PRO A 171 5.70 1.18 -28.49
CA PRO A 171 5.02 -0.09 -28.68
C PRO A 171 4.87 -0.81 -27.34
N LYS A 172 3.73 -1.50 -27.14
CA LYS A 172 3.44 -2.28 -25.94
C LYS A 172 4.30 -3.56 -25.94
N LEU A 173 5.57 -3.38 -25.65
CA LEU A 173 6.57 -4.45 -25.57
C LEU A 173 7.02 -4.67 -24.14
N PRO A 174 7.40 -5.89 -23.76
CA PRO A 174 7.91 -6.21 -22.43
C PRO A 174 9.09 -5.32 -21.99
N GLU A 175 9.90 -4.86 -22.94
CA GLU A 175 11.07 -4.00 -22.72
C GLU A 175 10.72 -2.61 -22.15
N ASN A 176 9.50 -2.13 -22.40
CA ASN A 176 9.07 -0.80 -21.95
C ASN A 176 8.41 -0.80 -20.55
N VAL A 177 8.15 -1.98 -19.99
CA VAL A 177 7.53 -2.14 -18.67
C VAL A 177 8.48 -1.70 -17.52
N PRO A 178 9.78 -2.04 -17.53
CA PRO A 178 10.63 -1.88 -16.36
C PRO A 178 10.98 -0.44 -15.99
N GLY A 179 11.12 0.46 -16.96
CA GLY A 179 11.65 1.82 -16.74
C GLY A 179 10.85 2.64 -15.72
N PRO A 180 9.53 2.81 -15.86
CA PRO A 180 8.71 3.56 -14.92
C PRO A 180 8.69 2.99 -13.51
N PHE A 181 8.79 1.66 -13.37
CA PHE A 181 8.86 1.00 -12.06
C PHE A 181 10.17 1.33 -11.34
N LEU A 182 11.27 1.48 -12.05
CA LEU A 182 12.53 1.88 -11.47
C LEU A 182 12.43 3.27 -10.82
N MET A 183 11.79 4.24 -11.50
CA MET A 183 11.59 5.58 -10.95
C MET A 183 10.80 5.54 -9.64
N LEU A 184 9.71 4.75 -9.61
CA LEU A 184 8.89 4.58 -8.41
C LEU A 184 9.67 3.89 -7.28
N GLY A 185 10.50 2.90 -7.63
CA GLY A 185 11.36 2.21 -6.67
C GLY A 185 12.35 3.15 -6.00
N ILE A 186 13.06 3.97 -6.81
CA ILE A 186 13.98 4.98 -6.30
C ILE A 186 13.23 5.99 -5.42
N PHE A 187 12.08 6.48 -5.86
CA PHE A 187 11.27 7.44 -5.10
C PHE A 187 10.82 6.86 -3.75
N ALA A 188 10.36 5.61 -3.71
CA ALA A 188 10.01 4.93 -2.46
C ALA A 188 11.21 4.80 -1.51
N LEU A 189 12.40 4.45 -2.02
CA LEU A 189 13.61 4.35 -1.22
C LEU A 189 14.09 5.71 -0.70
N VAL A 190 13.96 6.77 -1.49
CA VAL A 190 14.29 8.14 -1.03
C VAL A 190 13.39 8.53 0.13
N ILE A 191 12.06 8.27 0.04
CA ILE A 191 11.13 8.53 1.15
C ILE A 191 11.47 7.66 2.35
N ALA A 192 11.80 6.38 2.16
CA ALA A 192 12.22 5.49 3.24
C ALA A 192 13.47 6.03 3.96
N ALA A 193 14.47 6.49 3.21
CA ALA A 193 15.68 7.09 3.76
C ALA A 193 15.37 8.38 4.54
N ILE A 194 14.55 9.27 3.99
CA ILE A 194 14.11 10.49 4.67
C ILE A 194 13.42 10.13 5.99
N LEU A 195 12.47 9.18 5.97
CA LEU A 195 11.76 8.71 7.16
C LEU A 195 12.67 8.07 8.21
N PHE A 196 13.70 7.39 7.78
CA PHE A 196 14.67 6.75 8.67
C PHE A 196 15.39 7.80 9.55
N PHE A 197 15.82 8.93 8.97
CA PHE A 197 16.53 10.00 9.68
C PHE A 197 15.61 10.90 10.52
N ILE A 198 14.32 10.98 10.21
CA ILE A 198 13.37 11.83 10.93
C ILE A 198 12.89 11.12 12.20
N LYS A 199 12.85 11.84 13.32
CA LYS A 199 12.20 11.37 14.55
C LYS A 199 10.69 11.51 14.42
N LEU A 200 10.02 10.41 14.12
CA LEU A 200 8.56 10.32 14.15
C LEU A 200 8.11 9.90 15.55
N PRO A 201 7.11 10.56 16.14
CA PRO A 201 6.53 10.11 17.40
C PRO A 201 5.85 8.74 17.20
N ASP A 202 6.06 7.84 18.13
CA ASP A 202 5.47 6.50 18.14
C ASP A 202 4.56 6.36 19.37
N PRO A 203 3.32 6.87 19.32
CA PRO A 203 2.45 7.04 20.47
C PRO A 203 2.10 5.74 21.22
N ASP A 204 2.15 4.61 20.52
CA ASP A 204 1.85 3.31 21.14
C ASP A 204 3.06 2.73 21.90
N MET A 205 4.28 3.11 21.51
CA MET A 205 5.47 2.74 22.27
C MET A 205 5.63 3.60 23.52
N ASP A 206 5.32 4.90 23.39
CA ASP A 206 5.36 5.85 24.53
C ASP A 206 4.31 5.48 25.60
N LYS A 207 3.13 4.96 25.20
CA LYS A 207 2.11 4.50 26.17
C LYS A 207 2.49 3.22 26.91
N LYS A 208 3.28 2.33 26.32
CA LYS A 208 3.75 1.10 27.00
C LYS A 208 4.71 1.40 28.13
N GLU A 209 5.41 2.52 28.10
CA GLU A 209 6.25 2.98 29.22
C GLU A 209 5.41 3.60 30.35
N ASP A 210 4.27 4.26 30.04
CA ASP A 210 3.37 4.87 31.02
C ASP A 210 2.33 3.89 31.60
N GLU A 211 1.91 2.86 30.89
CA GLU A 211 0.91 1.87 31.34
C GLU A 211 1.43 0.90 32.41
N GLY A 212 2.71 0.95 32.75
CA GLY A 212 3.22 0.31 33.96
C GLY A 212 2.65 0.91 35.27
N ALA A 213 1.90 2.02 35.20
CA ALA A 213 1.39 2.76 36.35
C ALA A 213 -0.15 2.89 36.44
N ALA A 214 -0.94 2.46 35.43
CA ALA A 214 -2.40 2.64 35.44
C ALA A 214 -3.16 1.38 35.03
N VAL A 215 -3.12 0.35 35.89
CA VAL A 215 -4.11 -0.75 35.85
C VAL A 215 -5.24 -0.38 36.84
N ALA A 216 -6.18 0.45 36.39
CA ALA A 216 -7.47 0.63 37.06
C ALA A 216 -8.51 1.19 36.09
N ASP A 217 -9.00 0.41 35.21
CA ASP A 217 -10.38 0.34 34.70
C ASP A 217 -10.46 -0.75 33.62
N ALA A 218 -10.30 -1.99 34.05
CA ALA A 218 -10.54 -3.14 33.18
C ALA A 218 -12.06 -3.30 33.02
N GLN A 219 -12.66 -2.55 32.08
CA GLN A 219 -13.91 -2.97 31.48
C GLN A 219 -13.70 -4.39 30.98
N GLN A 220 -14.62 -5.30 31.33
CA GLN A 220 -14.57 -6.72 30.97
C GLN A 220 -14.64 -6.91 29.45
N TYR A 221 -13.52 -6.71 28.75
CA TYR A 221 -13.42 -7.08 27.35
C TYR A 221 -13.29 -8.61 27.23
N LYS A 222 -14.03 -9.19 26.29
CA LYS A 222 -13.87 -10.60 25.96
C LYS A 222 -12.43 -10.85 25.54
N SER A 223 -11.85 -11.95 26.01
CA SER A 223 -10.43 -12.32 25.79
C SER A 223 -9.97 -12.46 24.34
N SER A 224 -10.89 -12.34 23.36
CA SER A 224 -10.59 -12.39 21.93
C SER A 224 -11.58 -11.53 21.14
N VAL A 225 -11.04 -10.74 20.20
CA VAL A 225 -11.80 -9.89 19.29
C VAL A 225 -12.79 -10.72 18.44
N PHE A 226 -12.44 -11.95 18.11
CA PHE A 226 -13.28 -12.87 17.32
C PHE A 226 -14.56 -13.34 18.03
N LYS A 227 -14.70 -13.11 19.35
CA LYS A 227 -15.93 -13.41 20.10
C LYS A 227 -17.05 -12.38 19.90
N TYR A 228 -16.78 -11.28 19.20
CA TYR A 228 -17.77 -10.24 18.92
C TYR A 228 -18.40 -10.45 17.54
N PRO A 229 -19.71 -10.71 17.42
CA PRO A 229 -20.35 -11.00 16.13
C PRO A 229 -20.27 -9.83 15.13
N HIS A 230 -20.29 -8.59 15.61
CA HIS A 230 -20.17 -7.42 14.75
C HIS A 230 -18.81 -7.33 14.02
N VAL A 231 -17.75 -7.95 14.56
CA VAL A 231 -16.46 -8.05 13.87
C VAL A 231 -16.58 -8.91 12.61
N TRP A 232 -17.28 -10.02 12.69
CA TRP A 232 -17.51 -10.91 11.53
C TRP A 232 -18.41 -10.27 10.49
N PHE A 233 -19.52 -9.62 10.92
CA PHE A 233 -20.38 -8.89 9.99
C PHE A 233 -19.66 -7.72 9.33
N GLY A 234 -18.84 -6.98 10.06
CA GLY A 234 -18.02 -5.91 9.51
C GLY A 234 -16.97 -6.43 8.50
N ALA A 235 -16.30 -7.53 8.83
CA ALA A 235 -15.34 -8.16 7.92
C ALA A 235 -16.02 -8.66 6.63
N LEU A 236 -17.20 -9.29 6.74
CA LEU A 236 -17.96 -9.75 5.59
C LEU A 236 -18.42 -8.57 4.72
N ALA A 237 -18.93 -7.51 5.32
CA ALA A 237 -19.36 -6.31 4.59
C ALA A 237 -18.20 -5.67 3.81
N ILE A 238 -17.03 -5.55 4.44
CA ILE A 238 -15.83 -5.03 3.78
C ILE A 238 -15.38 -5.97 2.65
N ALA A 239 -15.41 -7.28 2.86
CA ALA A 239 -15.05 -8.26 1.83
C ALA A 239 -15.95 -8.15 0.59
N MET A 240 -17.26 -8.01 0.79
CA MET A 240 -18.22 -7.84 -0.30
C MET A 240 -18.03 -6.50 -1.02
N TYR A 241 -17.80 -5.41 -0.28
CA TYR A 241 -17.53 -4.09 -0.85
C TYR A 241 -16.25 -4.10 -1.70
N MET A 242 -15.16 -4.60 -1.15
CA MET A 242 -13.87 -4.67 -1.88
C MET A 242 -13.95 -5.58 -3.11
N GLY A 243 -14.72 -6.68 -3.03
CA GLY A 243 -14.96 -7.55 -4.17
C GLY A 243 -15.64 -6.82 -5.33
N LEU A 244 -16.60 -5.97 -5.06
CA LEU A 244 -17.27 -5.14 -6.06
C LEU A 244 -16.36 -4.00 -6.57
N GLU A 245 -15.69 -3.30 -5.66
CA GLU A 245 -14.83 -2.16 -5.99
C GLU A 245 -13.66 -2.53 -6.90
N ILE A 246 -13.07 -3.69 -6.70
CA ILE A 246 -11.94 -4.17 -7.51
C ILE A 246 -12.43 -4.99 -8.71
N GLY A 247 -13.44 -5.84 -8.52
CA GLY A 247 -13.93 -6.77 -9.54
C GLY A 247 -14.55 -6.05 -10.73
N ILE A 248 -15.39 -5.06 -10.49
CA ILE A 248 -16.08 -4.33 -11.56
C ILE A 248 -15.07 -3.59 -12.47
N PRO A 249 -14.18 -2.72 -11.97
CA PRO A 249 -13.23 -2.01 -12.84
C PRO A 249 -12.25 -2.94 -13.56
N SER A 250 -11.85 -4.05 -12.96
CA SER A 250 -10.91 -4.99 -13.57
C SER A 250 -11.53 -5.79 -14.73
N MET A 251 -12.83 -6.01 -14.72
CA MET A 251 -13.57 -6.74 -15.76
C MET A 251 -14.17 -5.82 -16.83
N LEU A 252 -14.40 -4.54 -16.52
CA LEU A 252 -15.04 -3.59 -17.40
C LEU A 252 -14.38 -3.47 -18.79
N PRO A 253 -13.03 -3.37 -18.91
CA PRO A 253 -12.37 -3.29 -20.22
C PRO A 253 -12.57 -4.54 -21.09
N ALA A 254 -12.63 -5.73 -20.48
CA ALA A 254 -12.91 -6.97 -21.21
C ALA A 254 -14.35 -6.99 -21.74
N TYR A 255 -15.31 -6.52 -20.92
CA TYR A 255 -16.72 -6.43 -21.31
C TYR A 255 -16.95 -5.48 -22.51
N TRP A 256 -16.31 -4.30 -22.50
CA TRP A 256 -16.42 -3.33 -23.60
C TRP A 256 -15.84 -3.84 -24.93
N LYS A 257 -14.90 -4.76 -24.91
CA LYS A 257 -14.35 -5.38 -26.13
C LYS A 257 -15.29 -6.45 -26.73
N CYS A 258 -16.24 -6.94 -25.94
CA CYS A 258 -17.22 -7.95 -26.41
C CYS A 258 -18.52 -7.32 -26.94
N CYS A 259 -18.81 -6.06 -26.66
CA CYS A 259 -19.93 -5.28 -27.18
C CYS A 259 -19.52 -4.40 -28.34
#